data_7fde474dccee8246b6b7ee136e17560d
#
_entry.id   7fde474dccee8246b6b7ee136e17560d
#
_cell.length_a   1.000
_cell.length_b   1.000
_cell.length_c   1.000
_cell.angle_alpha   90.00
_cell.angle_beta   90.00
_cell.angle_gamma   90.00
#
_symmetry.space_group_name_H-M   'P 1'
#
loop_
_entity.id
_entity.type
_entity.pdbx_description
1 polymer ?
#
loop_
_entity_poly.entity_id
_entity_poly.type
_entity_poly.pdbx_seq_one_letter_code
_entity_poly.pdbx_strand_id
1 'polypeptide(L)' 'MTVELDGRAAHATAAAFERDRARDRLLAAHGWRVIRITWRQLQTERQEIAADLAGLLA' A
#
# COMPACT_ATOMS: atom_id res chain seq x y z
N MET A 1 8.40 7.26 2.02
CA MET A 1 7.06 6.67 2.03
C MET A 1 6.73 6.13 0.65
N THR A 2 6.14 4.98 0.62
CA THR A 2 5.72 4.34 -0.62
C THR A 2 4.21 4.14 -0.61
N VAL A 3 3.55 4.57 -1.67
CA VAL A 3 2.12 4.33 -1.83
C VAL A 3 1.95 3.28 -2.93
N GLU A 4 1.32 2.16 -2.59
CA GLU A 4 1.15 1.06 -3.51
C GLU A 4 -0.32 0.86 -3.83
N LEU A 5 -0.61 0.75 -5.11
CA LEU A 5 -1.95 0.45 -5.57
C LEU A 5 -2.10 -1.06 -5.65
N ASP A 6 -2.94 -1.61 -4.81
CA ASP A 6 -3.13 -3.04 -4.74
C ASP A 6 -4.03 -3.49 -5.88
N GLY A 7 -3.42 -4.11 -6.87
CA GLY A 7 -4.11 -4.56 -8.07
C GLY A 7 -4.88 -5.83 -7.86
N ARG A 8 -4.89 -6.39 -6.73
CA ARG A 8 -5.65 -7.51 -6.42
C ARG A 8 -5.63 -8.65 -7.34
N ALA A 9 -6.18 -9.28 -7.13
CA ALA A 9 -6.70 -10.27 -7.73
C ALA A 9 -6.00 -11.19 -8.59
N ALA A 10 -5.74 -10.78 -9.68
CA ALA A 10 -5.30 -11.65 -10.72
C ALA A 10 -4.06 -12.46 -10.35
N HIS A 11 -3.29 -12.00 -9.42
CA HIS A 11 -2.03 -12.63 -9.06
C HIS A 11 -1.93 -12.94 -7.57
N ALA A 12 -3.08 -13.15 -6.96
CA ALA A 12 -3.16 -13.39 -5.53
C ALA A 12 -2.80 -14.84 -5.22
N THR A 13 -1.53 -15.18 -5.29
CA THR A 13 -1.05 -16.48 -4.86
C THR A 13 -0.44 -16.37 -3.48
N ALA A 14 -0.35 -17.50 -2.79
CA ALA A 14 0.30 -17.53 -1.49
C ALA A 14 1.75 -17.07 -1.58
N ALA A 15 2.46 -17.48 -2.62
CA ALA A 15 3.86 -17.10 -2.81
C ALA A 15 4.00 -15.59 -3.05
N ALA A 16 3.11 -15.02 -3.85
CA ALA A 16 3.13 -13.58 -4.11
C ALA A 16 2.81 -12.79 -2.84
N PHE A 17 1.84 -13.25 -2.08
CA PHE A 17 1.50 -12.63 -0.80
C PHE A 17 2.68 -12.64 0.16
N GLU A 18 3.37 -13.77 0.26
CA GLU A 18 4.51 -13.88 1.17
C GLU A 18 5.68 -13.01 0.73
N ARG A 19 5.92 -12.91 -0.58
CA ARG A 19 6.95 -12.00 -1.09
C ARG A 19 6.62 -10.56 -0.75
N ASP A 20 5.36 -10.18 -0.86
CA ASP A 20 4.95 -8.82 -0.53
C ASP A 20 5.15 -8.54 0.96
N ARG A 21 4.82 -9.52 1.82
CA ARG A 21 5.04 -9.34 3.26
C ARG A 21 6.53 -9.22 3.59
N ALA A 22 7.36 -10.02 2.94
CA ALA A 22 8.80 -9.94 3.15
C ALA A 22 9.36 -8.60 2.69
N ARG A 23 8.88 -8.11 1.55
CA ARG A 23 9.27 -6.79 1.05
C ARG A 23 8.84 -5.68 2.00
N ASP A 24 7.64 -5.78 2.55
CA ASP A 24 7.14 -4.80 3.51
C ASP A 24 8.04 -4.73 4.74
N ARG A 25 8.46 -5.88 5.25
CA ARG A 25 9.35 -5.91 6.40
C ARG A 25 10.69 -5.26 6.09
N LEU A 26 11.23 -5.54 4.90
CA LEU A 26 12.49 -4.96 4.48
C LEU A 26 12.40 -3.45 4.39
N LEU A 27 11.34 -2.94 3.78
CA LEU A 27 11.15 -1.51 3.66
C LEU A 27 10.98 -0.86 5.03
N ALA A 28 10.20 -1.49 5.90
CA ALA A 28 10.00 -0.96 7.25
C ALA A 28 11.31 -0.95 8.03
N ALA A 29 12.15 -1.98 7.87
CA ALA A 29 13.43 -2.03 8.54
C ALA A 29 14.37 -0.91 8.10
N HIS A 30 14.17 -0.38 6.90
CA HIS A 30 14.94 0.75 6.38
C HIS A 30 14.26 2.09 6.61
N GLY A 31 13.21 2.12 7.42
CA GLY A 31 12.52 3.35 7.76
C GLY A 31 11.48 3.81 6.76
N TRP A 32 11.11 2.96 5.82
CA TRP A 32 10.10 3.31 4.85
C TRP A 32 8.70 3.02 5.38
N ARG A 33 7.79 3.91 5.08
CA ARG A 33 6.37 3.72 5.37
C ARG A 33 5.70 3.21 4.11
N VAL A 34 4.96 2.11 4.22
CA VAL A 34 4.26 1.53 3.07
C VAL A 34 2.77 1.70 3.29
N ILE A 35 2.12 2.38 2.37
CA ILE A 35 0.67 2.60 2.41
C ILE A 35 0.06 1.84 1.23
N ARG A 36 -0.92 1.01 1.50
CA ARG A 36 -1.60 0.24 0.47
C ARG A 36 -3.01 0.75 0.27
N ILE A 37 -3.35 0.94 -0.99
CA ILE A 37 -4.66 1.43 -1.39
C ILE A 37 -5.19 0.51 -2.47
N THR A 38 -6.43 0.07 -2.34
CA THR A 38 -7.05 -0.73 -3.39
C THR A 38 -7.61 0.17 -4.47
N TRP A 39 -7.81 -0.38 -5.67
CA TRP A 39 -8.46 0.34 -6.74
C TRP A 39 -9.83 0.85 -6.32
N ARG A 40 -10.58 0.02 -5.62
CA ARG A 40 -11.91 0.40 -5.16
C ARG A 40 -11.84 1.60 -4.23
N GLN A 41 -10.92 1.58 -3.27
CA GLN A 41 -10.74 2.70 -2.35
C GLN A 41 -10.34 3.97 -3.10
N LEU A 42 -9.46 3.84 -4.09
CA LEU A 42 -9.06 4.99 -4.89
C LEU A 42 -10.25 5.61 -5.60
N GLN A 43 -11.22 4.79 -6.01
CA GLN A 43 -12.41 5.28 -6.70
C GLN A 43 -13.45 5.86 -5.75
N THR A 44 -13.58 5.29 -4.55
CA THR A 44 -14.68 5.63 -3.63
C THR A 44 -14.26 6.48 -2.44
N GLU A 45 -12.96 6.52 -2.11
CA GLU A 45 -12.46 7.22 -0.93
C GLU A 45 -11.33 8.19 -1.28
N ARG A 46 -11.42 8.79 -2.43
CA ARG A 46 -10.34 9.62 -2.95
C ARG A 46 -9.98 10.78 -2.04
N GLN A 47 -10.98 11.46 -1.50
CA GLN A 47 -10.73 12.60 -0.63
C GLN A 47 -10.13 12.18 0.71
N GLU A 48 -10.62 11.09 1.25
CA GLU A 48 -10.11 10.55 2.52
C GLU A 48 -8.65 10.12 2.36
N ILE A 49 -8.34 9.46 1.25
CA ILE A 49 -6.97 9.04 0.97
C ILE A 49 -6.06 10.26 0.83
N ALA A 50 -6.52 11.28 0.13
CA ALA A 50 -5.74 12.50 -0.04
C ALA A 50 -5.47 13.17 1.31
N ALA A 51 -6.46 13.21 2.17
CA ALA A 51 -6.31 13.78 3.50
C ALA A 51 -5.32 12.97 4.34
N ASP A 52 -5.42 11.65 4.29
CA ASP A 52 -4.52 10.78 5.03
C ASP A 52 -3.08 10.94 4.56
N LEU A 53 -2.86 10.98 3.25
CA LEU A 53 -1.53 11.15 2.70
C LEU A 53 -0.96 12.53 3.04
N ALA A 54 -1.78 13.55 2.99
CA ALA A 54 -1.35 14.89 3.38
C ALA A 54 -0.91 14.93 4.84
N GLY A 55 -1.64 14.24 5.71
CA GLY A 55 -1.28 14.14 7.13
C GLY A 55 0.04 13.40 7.33
N LEU A 56 0.29 12.36 6.53
CA LEU A 56 1.52 11.59 6.63
C LEU A 56 2.74 12.37 6.13
N LEU A 57 2.53 13.30 5.20
CA LEU A 57 3.60 14.08 4.62
C LEU A 57 3.86 15.39 5.38
N ALA A 58 2.98 15.76 6.26
CA ALA A 58 3.07 17.02 7.01
C ALA A 58 4.18 17.03 8.08
#